data_ced2181b4fe95559d2f7919183980367
#
_entry.id   ced2181b4fe95559d2f7919183980367
#
_cell.length_a   1.000
_cell.length_b   1.000
_cell.length_c   1.000
_cell.angle_alpha   90.00
_cell.angle_beta   90.00
_cell.angle_gamma   90.00
#
_symmetry.space_group_name_H-M   'P 1'
#
loop_
_entity.id
_entity.type
_entity.pdbx_description
1 polymer ?
#
loop_
_entity_poly.entity_id
_entity_poly.type
_entity_poly.pdbx_seq_one_letter_code
_entity_poly.pdbx_strand_id
1 'polypeptide(L)'
;ISHEMLDVSEITTTAPAFYAILPFTPIIGVLIFDGKWGPQLHIITILVICMLIASILEFIRSFNTQKVFSGLEVAYRGMADAFANVVMLLVAAGVFAQGLSTIGFIQSLISIATSFGSASIILMLVLVILTMLAAVTTGSGNAPFYAFVEMIPKLAHSSGINPAYLTIPMLQASNLGRTLS
;
A
#
# COMPACT_ATOMS: atom_id res chain seq x y z
N ILE A 1 -31.89 3.98 -19.64
CA ILE A 1 -30.88 3.24 -18.85
C ILE A 1 -30.69 1.93 -19.60
N SER A 2 -29.88 1.94 -20.67
CA SER A 2 -29.45 0.75 -21.37
C SER A 2 -28.23 0.21 -20.63
N HIS A 3 -28.42 -0.92 -19.96
CA HIS A 3 -27.31 -1.79 -19.54
C HIS A 3 -26.55 -2.19 -20.80
N GLU A 4 -25.39 -1.61 -21.03
CA GLU A 4 -24.40 -2.10 -21.95
C GLU A 4 -23.92 -3.42 -21.39
N MET A 5 -24.57 -4.50 -21.83
CA MET A 5 -24.07 -5.85 -21.61
C MET A 5 -22.73 -5.92 -22.34
N LEU A 6 -21.64 -5.85 -21.59
CA LEU A 6 -20.31 -6.15 -22.10
C LEU A 6 -20.38 -7.51 -22.77
N ASP A 7 -20.17 -7.52 -24.06
CA ASP A 7 -20.18 -8.74 -24.88
C ASP A 7 -19.03 -9.65 -24.40
N VAL A 8 -19.36 -10.64 -23.59
CA VAL A 8 -18.44 -11.61 -23.01
C VAL A 8 -17.89 -12.58 -24.07
N SER A 9 -18.35 -12.44 -25.33
CA SER A 9 -17.99 -13.35 -26.42
C SER A 9 -16.61 -13.13 -27.04
N GLU A 10 -15.88 -12.02 -26.69
CA GLU A 10 -14.53 -11.78 -27.22
C GLU A 10 -13.36 -12.25 -26.33
N ILE A 11 -13.62 -12.91 -25.20
CA ILE A 11 -12.57 -13.38 -24.29
C ILE A 11 -12.19 -14.85 -24.58
N THR A 12 -12.05 -15.23 -25.84
CA THR A 12 -11.60 -16.59 -26.17
C THR A 12 -10.20 -16.66 -26.80
N THR A 13 -9.38 -15.65 -26.68
CA THR A 13 -7.94 -15.83 -26.86
C THR A 13 -7.33 -16.17 -25.50
N THR A 14 -7.29 -17.46 -25.17
CA THR A 14 -6.55 -17.96 -24.01
C THR A 14 -5.15 -17.37 -23.99
N ALA A 15 -4.90 -16.48 -23.02
CA ALA A 15 -3.56 -15.94 -22.81
C ALA A 15 -2.64 -17.12 -22.50
N PRO A 16 -1.46 -17.22 -23.12
CA PRO A 16 -0.55 -18.32 -22.86
C PRO A 16 -0.15 -18.33 -21.38
N ALA A 17 0.02 -19.53 -20.82
CA ALA A 17 0.24 -19.76 -19.38
C ALA A 17 1.43 -18.93 -18.80
N PHE A 18 2.42 -18.56 -19.61
CA PHE A 18 3.54 -17.75 -19.14
C PHE A 18 3.15 -16.30 -18.75
N TYR A 19 1.99 -15.79 -19.23
CA TYR A 19 1.48 -14.48 -18.78
C TYR A 19 1.11 -14.47 -17.30
N ALA A 20 0.82 -15.63 -16.72
CA ALA A 20 0.59 -15.75 -15.28
C ALA A 20 1.83 -15.42 -14.44
N ILE A 21 3.03 -15.49 -15.04
CA ILE A 21 4.31 -15.17 -14.37
C ILE A 21 4.58 -13.66 -14.39
N LEU A 22 4.05 -12.92 -15.36
CA LEU A 22 4.30 -11.48 -15.53
C LEU A 22 4.03 -10.65 -14.24
N PRO A 23 2.94 -10.85 -13.50
CA PRO A 23 2.70 -10.11 -12.26
C PRO A 23 3.75 -10.37 -11.15
N PHE A 24 4.45 -11.50 -11.22
CA PHE A 24 5.49 -11.86 -10.26
C PHE A 24 6.87 -11.33 -10.63
N THR A 25 7.08 -10.86 -11.87
CA THR A 25 8.38 -10.36 -12.33
C THR A 25 8.91 -9.18 -11.50
N PRO A 26 8.11 -8.20 -11.03
CA PRO A 26 8.60 -7.15 -10.16
C PRO A 26 9.09 -7.69 -8.80
N ILE A 27 8.38 -8.67 -8.23
CA ILE A 27 8.76 -9.28 -6.95
C ILE A 27 10.08 -10.03 -7.10
N ILE A 28 10.21 -10.83 -8.14
CA ILE A 28 11.46 -11.55 -8.47
C ILE A 28 12.59 -10.54 -8.72
N GLY A 29 12.31 -9.45 -9.46
CA GLY A 29 13.26 -8.39 -9.70
C GLY A 29 13.78 -7.75 -8.43
N VAL A 30 12.91 -7.42 -7.48
CA VAL A 30 13.31 -6.88 -6.18
C VAL A 30 14.19 -7.88 -5.41
N LEU A 31 13.83 -9.16 -5.38
CA LEU A 31 14.62 -10.19 -4.68
C LEU A 31 16.02 -10.39 -5.28
N ILE A 32 16.15 -10.28 -6.61
CA ILE A 32 17.45 -10.43 -7.30
C ILE A 32 18.32 -9.18 -7.08
N PHE A 33 17.73 -8.00 -7.12
CA PHE A 33 18.44 -6.72 -7.03
C PHE A 33 18.45 -6.11 -5.62
N ASP A 34 18.25 -6.92 -4.58
CA ASP A 34 18.33 -6.52 -3.16
C ASP A 34 19.78 -6.35 -2.66
N GLY A 35 20.76 -6.30 -3.56
CA GLY A 35 22.17 -6.12 -3.22
C GLY A 35 22.91 -7.37 -2.75
N LYS A 36 22.22 -8.53 -2.63
CA LYS A 36 22.86 -9.81 -2.32
C LYS A 36 23.35 -10.55 -3.56
N TRP A 37 22.65 -10.40 -4.68
CA TRP A 37 22.90 -11.11 -5.93
C TRP A 37 23.20 -10.19 -7.11
N GLY A 38 23.02 -8.86 -6.96
CA GLY A 38 23.25 -7.87 -8.01
C GLY A 38 23.34 -6.44 -7.47
N PRO A 39 23.51 -5.44 -8.35
CA PRO A 39 23.54 -4.04 -7.93
C PRO A 39 22.21 -3.65 -7.29
N GLN A 40 22.27 -2.86 -6.22
CA GLN A 40 21.06 -2.32 -5.59
C GLN A 40 20.33 -1.38 -6.54
N LEU A 41 19.20 -1.83 -7.07
CA LEU A 41 18.32 -1.01 -7.88
C LEU A 41 17.13 -0.52 -7.06
N HIS A 42 16.76 0.72 -7.29
CA HIS A 42 15.56 1.29 -6.66
C HIS A 42 14.31 0.54 -7.16
N ILE A 43 13.36 0.30 -6.27
CA ILE A 43 12.12 -0.45 -6.58
C ILE A 43 11.38 0.15 -7.79
N ILE A 44 11.37 1.48 -7.89
CA ILE A 44 10.77 2.21 -9.02
C ILE A 44 11.45 1.84 -10.35
N THR A 45 12.79 1.75 -10.36
CA THR A 45 13.56 1.36 -11.55
C THR A 45 13.21 -0.06 -11.99
N ILE A 46 13.09 -0.98 -11.04
CA ILE A 46 12.69 -2.37 -11.31
C ILE A 46 11.29 -2.41 -11.92
N LEU A 47 10.32 -1.68 -11.37
CA LEU A 47 8.96 -1.60 -11.89
C LEU A 47 8.91 -1.05 -13.32
N VAL A 48 9.68 0.01 -13.60
CA VAL A 48 9.77 0.59 -14.96
C VAL A 48 10.38 -0.41 -15.94
N ILE A 49 11.46 -1.08 -15.56
CA ILE A 49 12.10 -2.12 -16.40
C ILE A 49 11.11 -3.26 -16.67
N CYS A 50 10.39 -3.75 -15.67
CA CYS A 50 9.39 -4.81 -15.85
C CYS A 50 8.25 -4.35 -16.78
N MET A 51 7.79 -3.11 -16.67
CA MET A 51 6.78 -2.54 -17.58
C MET A 51 7.30 -2.47 -19.03
N LEU A 52 8.55 -2.06 -19.24
CA LEU A 52 9.16 -2.03 -20.55
C LEU A 52 9.29 -3.43 -21.16
N ILE A 53 9.75 -4.40 -20.36
CA ILE A 53 9.87 -5.81 -20.81
C ILE A 53 8.49 -6.35 -21.20
N ALA A 54 7.46 -6.12 -20.38
CA ALA A 54 6.09 -6.55 -20.68
C ALA A 54 5.57 -5.92 -21.97
N SER A 55 5.84 -4.63 -22.20
CA SER A 55 5.45 -3.90 -23.41
C SER A 55 6.16 -4.44 -24.65
N ILE A 56 7.45 -4.76 -24.54
CA ILE A 56 8.24 -5.35 -25.64
C ILE A 56 7.73 -6.76 -25.98
N LEU A 57 7.45 -7.58 -24.96
CA LEU A 57 6.90 -8.93 -25.15
C LEU A 57 5.54 -8.89 -25.86
N GLU A 58 4.68 -7.95 -25.47
CA GLU A 58 3.38 -7.77 -26.14
C GLU A 58 3.53 -7.28 -27.57
N PHE A 59 4.50 -6.38 -27.83
CA PHE A 59 4.79 -5.92 -29.18
C PHE A 59 5.28 -7.06 -30.09
N ILE A 60 6.24 -7.87 -29.61
CA ILE A 60 6.78 -9.01 -30.36
C ILE A 60 5.68 -10.03 -30.67
N ARG A 61 4.74 -10.22 -29.72
CA ARG A 61 3.65 -11.18 -29.88
C ARG A 61 2.57 -10.70 -30.84
N SER A 62 2.14 -9.45 -30.72
CA SER A 62 0.98 -8.94 -31.45
C SER A 62 1.36 -8.29 -32.77
N PHE A 63 2.63 -7.87 -32.96
CA PHE A 63 3.10 -7.01 -34.05
C PHE A 63 2.15 -5.82 -34.32
N ASN A 64 1.35 -5.43 -33.30
CA ASN A 64 0.36 -4.40 -33.39
C ASN A 64 0.64 -3.33 -32.34
N THR A 65 1.15 -2.20 -32.81
CA THR A 65 1.45 -1.03 -31.98
C THR A 65 0.24 -0.50 -31.24
N GLN A 66 -0.95 -0.63 -31.81
CA GLN A 66 -2.18 -0.14 -31.19
C GLN A 66 -2.53 -0.90 -29.90
N LYS A 67 -2.28 -2.22 -29.84
CA LYS A 67 -2.46 -3.02 -28.64
C LYS A 67 -1.48 -2.64 -27.54
N VAL A 68 -0.22 -2.36 -27.90
CA VAL A 68 0.79 -1.91 -26.93
C VAL A 68 0.42 -0.53 -26.36
N PHE A 69 -0.02 0.40 -27.22
CA PHE A 69 -0.47 1.73 -26.76
C PHE A 69 -1.70 1.63 -25.83
N SER A 70 -2.66 0.78 -26.15
CA SER A 70 -3.82 0.58 -25.27
C SER A 70 -3.42 -0.05 -23.93
N GLY A 71 -2.47 -0.97 -23.91
CA GLY A 71 -1.92 -1.54 -22.67
C GLY A 71 -1.19 -0.49 -21.81
N LEU A 72 -0.41 0.39 -22.43
CA LEU A 72 0.24 1.51 -21.75
C LEU A 72 -0.81 2.51 -21.22
N GLU A 73 -1.86 2.81 -21.98
CA GLU A 73 -2.95 3.67 -21.53
C GLU A 73 -3.62 3.12 -20.26
N VAL A 74 -3.89 1.81 -20.23
CA VAL A 74 -4.44 1.15 -19.03
C VAL A 74 -3.48 1.28 -17.83
N ALA A 75 -2.17 1.12 -18.06
CA ALA A 75 -1.17 1.30 -17.02
C ALA A 75 -1.13 2.74 -16.48
N TYR A 76 -1.18 3.74 -17.36
CA TYR A 76 -1.24 5.16 -16.97
C TYR A 76 -2.52 5.50 -16.21
N ARG A 77 -3.67 4.99 -16.63
CA ARG A 77 -4.94 5.15 -15.91
C ARG A 77 -4.86 4.54 -14.51
N GLY A 78 -4.32 3.32 -14.40
CA GLY A 78 -4.09 2.67 -13.11
C GLY A 78 -3.16 3.47 -12.18
N MET A 79 -2.10 4.07 -12.73
CA MET A 79 -1.23 4.97 -11.97
C MET A 79 -1.96 6.24 -11.52
N ALA A 80 -2.79 6.83 -12.37
CA ALA A 80 -3.58 8.02 -12.02
C ALA A 80 -4.60 7.71 -10.91
N ASP A 81 -5.27 6.56 -10.98
CA ASP A 81 -6.21 6.11 -9.95
C ASP A 81 -5.49 5.83 -8.63
N ALA A 82 -4.32 5.18 -8.68
CA ALA A 82 -3.50 4.96 -7.50
C ALA A 82 -3.02 6.29 -6.89
N PHE A 83 -2.63 7.26 -7.72
CA PHE A 83 -2.26 8.59 -7.25
C PHE A 83 -3.42 9.28 -6.55
N ALA A 84 -4.60 9.31 -7.17
CA ALA A 84 -5.78 9.96 -6.60
C ALA A 84 -6.22 9.31 -5.27
N ASN A 85 -6.21 7.98 -5.19
CA ASN A 85 -6.74 7.27 -4.03
C ASN A 85 -5.70 7.04 -2.91
N VAL A 86 -4.43 6.86 -3.24
CA VAL A 86 -3.39 6.54 -2.25
C VAL A 86 -2.61 7.79 -1.85
N VAL A 87 -2.11 8.57 -2.81
CA VAL A 87 -1.25 9.73 -2.49
C VAL A 87 -2.06 10.82 -1.79
N MET A 88 -3.27 11.10 -2.24
CA MET A 88 -4.14 12.08 -1.58
C MET A 88 -4.51 11.65 -0.16
N LEU A 89 -4.74 10.34 0.04
CA LEU A 89 -4.98 9.79 1.37
C LEU A 89 -3.76 9.94 2.29
N LEU A 90 -2.55 9.69 1.79
CA LEU A 90 -1.31 9.88 2.56
C LEU A 90 -1.08 11.34 2.93
N VAL A 91 -1.35 12.28 2.02
CA VAL A 91 -1.25 13.72 2.31
C VAL A 91 -2.24 14.11 3.42
N ALA A 92 -3.50 13.69 3.31
CA ALA A 92 -4.51 13.94 4.33
C ALA A 92 -4.12 13.34 5.69
N ALA A 93 -3.59 12.12 5.69
CA ALA A 93 -3.09 11.44 6.88
C ALA A 93 -1.92 12.19 7.53
N GLY A 94 -0.96 12.68 6.74
CA GLY A 94 0.15 13.49 7.23
C GLY A 94 -0.31 14.79 7.90
N VAL A 95 -1.26 15.49 7.30
CA VAL A 95 -1.88 16.70 7.88
C VAL A 95 -2.60 16.37 9.20
N PHE A 96 -3.37 15.28 9.24
CA PHE A 96 -4.05 14.82 10.44
C PHE A 96 -3.05 14.46 11.56
N ALA A 97 -2.00 13.69 11.25
CA ALA A 97 -0.96 13.33 12.22
C ALA A 97 -0.21 14.57 12.76
N GLN A 98 0.05 15.55 11.90
CA GLN A 98 0.66 16.80 12.32
C GLN A 98 -0.29 17.60 13.23
N GLY A 99 -1.57 17.65 12.93
CA GLY A 99 -2.60 18.25 13.79
C GLY A 99 -2.62 17.61 15.18
N LEU A 100 -2.68 16.27 15.26
CA LEU A 100 -2.62 15.52 16.52
C LEU A 100 -1.33 15.78 17.30
N SER A 101 -0.21 15.89 16.60
CA SER A 101 1.08 16.26 17.23
C SER A 101 1.04 17.66 17.84
N THR A 102 0.44 18.62 17.14
CA THR A 102 0.37 20.02 17.56
C THR A 102 -0.50 20.23 18.81
N ILE A 103 -1.60 19.50 18.92
CA ILE A 103 -2.48 19.55 20.13
C ILE A 103 -1.92 18.76 21.31
N GLY A 104 -0.75 18.14 21.19
CA GLY A 104 -0.10 17.39 22.26
C GLY A 104 -0.65 15.95 22.47
N PHE A 105 -1.45 15.43 21.53
CA PHE A 105 -2.02 14.08 21.63
C PHE A 105 -0.94 12.99 21.73
N ILE A 106 0.12 13.10 20.93
CA ILE A 106 1.24 12.14 20.94
C ILE A 106 1.93 12.14 22.30
N GLN A 107 2.20 13.33 22.87
CA GLN A 107 2.82 13.49 24.18
C GLN A 107 1.97 12.91 25.29
N SER A 108 0.65 13.12 25.22
CA SER A 108 -0.30 12.55 26.18
C SER A 108 -0.31 11.02 26.13
N LEU A 109 -0.29 10.42 24.93
CA LEU A 109 -0.19 8.96 24.77
C LEU A 109 1.08 8.40 25.39
N ILE A 110 2.22 9.04 25.14
CA ILE A 110 3.53 8.64 25.68
C ILE A 110 3.51 8.73 27.21
N SER A 111 3.02 9.83 27.76
CA SER A 111 2.91 10.05 29.20
C SER A 111 2.05 8.99 29.88
N ILE A 112 0.89 8.68 29.33
CA ILE A 112 0.01 7.62 29.83
C ILE A 112 0.73 6.27 29.75
N ALA A 113 1.32 5.94 28.62
CA ALA A 113 1.98 4.65 28.43
C ALA A 113 3.16 4.43 29.38
N THR A 114 3.94 5.48 29.63
CA THR A 114 5.09 5.41 30.57
C THR A 114 4.65 5.30 32.02
N SER A 115 3.50 5.87 32.41
CA SER A 115 2.98 5.77 33.78
C SER A 115 2.59 4.35 34.18
N PHE A 116 2.31 3.49 33.22
CA PHE A 116 1.97 2.07 33.46
C PHE A 116 3.17 1.11 33.41
N GLY A 117 4.40 1.60 33.26
CA GLY A 117 5.62 0.81 33.32
C GLY A 117 5.93 -0.06 32.08
N SER A 118 5.05 -0.11 31.08
CA SER A 118 5.19 -0.89 29.84
C SER A 118 4.77 -0.07 28.63
N ALA A 119 5.50 1.01 28.36
CA ALA A 119 5.18 1.95 27.29
C ALA A 119 4.92 1.28 25.94
N SER A 120 5.72 0.27 25.57
CA SER A 120 5.62 -0.44 24.29
C SER A 120 4.26 -1.13 24.10
N ILE A 121 3.85 -1.91 25.10
CA ILE A 121 2.64 -2.73 25.02
C ILE A 121 1.39 -1.83 25.04
N ILE A 122 1.41 -0.81 25.85
CA ILE A 122 0.26 0.11 25.98
C ILE A 122 0.09 0.92 24.70
N LEU A 123 1.16 1.48 24.14
CA LEU A 123 1.11 2.20 22.85
C LEU A 123 0.61 1.29 21.74
N MET A 124 1.11 0.04 21.68
CA MET A 124 0.65 -0.95 20.70
C MET A 124 -0.85 -1.22 20.85
N LEU A 125 -1.33 -1.50 22.08
CA LEU A 125 -2.74 -1.79 22.33
C LEU A 125 -3.65 -0.61 21.99
N VAL A 126 -3.27 0.60 22.37
CA VAL A 126 -4.05 1.82 22.07
C VAL A 126 -4.15 2.02 20.56
N LEU A 127 -3.03 1.92 19.82
CA LEU A 127 -3.04 2.07 18.37
C LEU A 127 -3.85 0.96 17.67
N VAL A 128 -3.74 -0.27 18.13
CA VAL A 128 -4.52 -1.41 17.64
C VAL A 128 -6.01 -1.17 17.81
N ILE A 129 -6.43 -0.79 19.02
CA ILE A 129 -7.85 -0.54 19.33
C ILE A 129 -8.38 0.65 18.51
N LEU A 130 -7.67 1.77 18.49
CA LEU A 130 -8.07 2.96 17.71
C LEU A 130 -8.19 2.65 16.22
N THR A 131 -7.20 1.96 15.66
CA THR A 131 -7.19 1.60 14.24
C THR A 131 -8.33 0.62 13.92
N MET A 132 -8.55 -0.38 14.76
CA MET A 132 -9.62 -1.35 14.58
C MET A 132 -11.01 -0.69 14.66
N LEU A 133 -11.27 0.14 15.65
CA LEU A 133 -12.54 0.87 15.79
C LEU A 133 -12.77 1.80 14.57
N ALA A 134 -11.75 2.52 14.17
CA ALA A 134 -11.83 3.38 12.99
C ALA A 134 -12.06 2.57 11.70
N ALA A 135 -11.46 1.39 11.56
CA ALA A 135 -11.66 0.51 10.41
C ALA A 135 -13.09 -0.06 10.36
N VAL A 136 -13.64 -0.47 11.50
CA VAL A 136 -15.04 -0.93 11.60
C VAL A 136 -16.00 0.19 11.23
N THR A 137 -15.80 1.40 11.75
CA THR A 137 -16.71 2.54 11.48
C THR A 137 -16.64 3.08 10.07
N THR A 138 -15.46 3.03 9.44
CA THR A 138 -15.26 3.54 8.07
C THR A 138 -15.49 2.51 6.99
N GLY A 139 -15.54 1.22 7.33
CA GLY A 139 -15.58 0.11 6.37
C GLY A 139 -14.29 -0.03 5.54
N SER A 140 -13.21 0.68 5.93
CA SER A 140 -11.95 0.71 5.20
C SER A 140 -10.78 0.38 6.14
N GLY A 141 -9.95 -0.59 5.76
CA GLY A 141 -8.71 -0.86 6.49
C GLY A 141 -7.61 0.17 6.17
N ASN A 142 -7.53 0.64 4.94
CA ASN A 142 -6.44 1.50 4.48
C ASN A 142 -6.49 2.91 5.11
N ALA A 143 -7.66 3.54 5.14
CA ALA A 143 -7.81 4.91 5.63
C ALA A 143 -7.38 5.07 7.10
N PRO A 144 -7.86 4.28 8.06
CA PRO A 144 -7.41 4.35 9.45
C PRO A 144 -5.94 3.98 9.62
N PHE A 145 -5.46 2.99 8.88
CA PHE A 145 -4.05 2.61 8.93
C PHE A 145 -3.16 3.79 8.56
N TYR A 146 -3.41 4.42 7.40
CA TYR A 146 -2.62 5.56 6.97
C TYR A 146 -2.77 6.77 7.91
N ALA A 147 -3.96 7.01 8.46
CA ALA A 147 -4.17 8.10 9.42
C ALA A 147 -3.27 8.00 10.66
N PHE A 148 -3.01 6.80 11.15
CA PHE A 148 -2.23 6.60 12.38
C PHE A 148 -0.78 6.20 12.12
N VAL A 149 -0.43 5.61 10.97
CA VAL A 149 0.95 5.16 10.70
C VAL A 149 1.95 6.32 10.67
N GLU A 150 1.52 7.49 10.25
CA GLU A 150 2.34 8.72 10.23
C GLU A 150 2.80 9.19 11.63
N MET A 151 2.10 8.75 12.68
CA MET A 151 2.49 9.06 14.07
C MET A 151 3.55 8.09 14.60
N ILE A 152 3.68 6.90 14.03
CA ILE A 152 4.53 5.81 14.54
C ILE A 152 5.99 6.23 14.67
N PRO A 153 6.63 6.91 13.70
CA PRO A 153 8.03 7.30 13.85
C PRO A 153 8.29 8.16 15.09
N LYS A 154 7.38 9.10 15.40
CA LYS A 154 7.49 9.97 16.58
C LYS A 154 7.27 9.18 17.88
N LEU A 155 6.23 8.31 17.91
CA LEU A 155 5.93 7.47 19.07
C LEU A 155 7.05 6.47 19.34
N ALA A 156 7.56 5.81 18.33
CA ALA A 156 8.63 4.83 18.43
C ALA A 156 9.95 5.48 18.92
N HIS A 157 10.31 6.60 18.33
CA HIS A 157 11.51 7.35 18.74
C HIS A 157 11.43 7.82 20.19
N SER A 158 10.31 8.41 20.60
CA SER A 158 10.13 8.94 21.96
C SER A 158 10.06 7.85 23.04
N SER A 159 9.67 6.63 22.65
CA SER A 159 9.51 5.50 23.57
C SER A 159 10.66 4.48 23.49
N GLY A 160 11.64 4.71 22.62
CA GLY A 160 12.78 3.80 22.42
C GLY A 160 12.39 2.44 21.84
N ILE A 161 11.29 2.37 21.07
CA ILE A 161 10.71 1.13 20.55
C ILE A 161 11.00 1.01 19.05
N ASN A 162 11.20 -0.21 18.56
CA ASN A 162 11.26 -0.45 17.13
C ASN A 162 9.89 -0.18 16.50
N PRO A 163 9.77 0.69 15.47
CA PRO A 163 8.51 1.02 14.81
C PRO A 163 7.70 -0.20 14.35
N ALA A 164 8.35 -1.29 13.98
CA ALA A 164 7.70 -2.52 13.52
C ALA A 164 6.75 -3.11 14.57
N TYR A 165 7.07 -3.00 15.87
CA TYR A 165 6.20 -3.49 16.94
C TYR A 165 4.88 -2.72 17.07
N LEU A 166 4.81 -1.52 16.54
CA LEU A 166 3.59 -0.72 16.49
C LEU A 166 2.88 -0.90 15.14
N THR A 167 3.63 -0.89 14.04
CA THR A 167 3.09 -0.92 12.67
C THR A 167 2.41 -2.25 12.34
N ILE A 168 3.06 -3.39 12.67
CA ILE A 168 2.56 -4.71 12.25
C ILE A 168 1.22 -5.04 12.93
N PRO A 169 1.07 -4.93 14.27
CA PRO A 169 -0.22 -5.19 14.91
C PRO A 169 -1.32 -4.23 14.47
N MET A 170 -0.98 -2.97 14.22
CA MET A 170 -1.93 -1.97 13.73
C MET A 170 -2.43 -2.30 12.32
N LEU A 171 -1.56 -2.78 11.43
CA LEU A 171 -1.94 -3.24 10.09
C LEU A 171 -2.89 -4.45 10.17
N GLN A 172 -2.62 -5.39 11.06
CA GLN A 172 -3.52 -6.54 11.28
C GLN A 172 -4.88 -6.09 11.82
N ALA A 173 -4.89 -5.16 12.78
CA ALA A 173 -6.11 -4.61 13.34
C ALA A 173 -6.97 -3.87 12.29
N SER A 174 -6.32 -3.14 11.37
CA SER A 174 -7.02 -2.45 10.29
C SER A 174 -7.69 -3.43 9.32
N ASN A 175 -7.01 -4.54 9.00
CA ASN A 175 -7.57 -5.59 8.14
C ASN A 175 -8.72 -6.33 8.82
N LEU A 176 -8.58 -6.68 10.12
CA LEU A 176 -9.65 -7.30 10.91
C LEU A 176 -10.86 -6.37 11.03
N GLY A 177 -10.63 -5.09 11.33
CA GLY A 177 -11.70 -4.10 11.44
C GLY A 177 -12.51 -3.98 10.15
N ARG A 178 -11.84 -3.98 9.00
CA ARG A 178 -12.52 -3.96 7.70
C ARG A 178 -13.37 -5.20 7.44
N THR A 179 -12.97 -6.37 7.94
CA THR A 179 -13.75 -7.61 7.74
C THR A 179 -14.96 -7.72 8.67
N LEU A 180 -15.00 -6.90 9.73
CA LEU A 180 -16.10 -6.85 10.71
C LEU A 180 -17.15 -5.77 10.37
N SER A 181 -16.86 -4.90 9.43
CA SER A 181 -17.77 -3.86 8.95
C SER A 181 -18.62 -4.40 7.78
#